data_efa64f6896a63ab26694425bc67f42b3
#
_entry.id   efa64f6896a63ab26694425bc67f42b3
#
_cell.length_a   1.000
_cell.length_b   1.000
_cell.length_c   1.000
_cell.angle_alpha   90.00
_cell.angle_beta   90.00
_cell.angle_gamma   90.00
#
_symmetry.space_group_name_H-M   'P 1'
#
loop_
_entity.id
_entity.type
_entity.pdbx_description
1 polymer ?
#
loop_
_entity_poly.entity_id
_entity_poly.type
_entity_poly.pdbx_seq_one_letter_code
_entity_poly.pdbx_strand_id
1 'polypeptide(L)'
;MYKIYFKQAWQMLMQNRFISIIAILGTALAIMMILVIVMADTVQNADAAPESNRSRTLYIEFFAKRDTTRGAVHMGTLPYNMVKEYLLNLKTPELVTFVNEARYDSRDYFTINRQGADNSFDAMTRMTNDAYWKLMNFSFVSGRPFSKEEYDAGQQVAVISQSLAAKLFPGEDATGKTVDLKFVPFRIVGVVKDVSPVFKEAAGDAWVPITAQEDYTEKQLIAMLRLRNKDDYPALVREIDEAERRFNLANKPWTLSLNAPYSHRTHTMGVDKYVSEKERQQAIRTKYRKSAIILLILLLVPAVNLTGFSLSRMRKRMSEIGIRKAFGAKRHVILFQVLYENMLTSLIGGLLGLILSFPMVFWLLGIPPGGEIPAGTMLSLPVFLMTFLVCILLNLLSAGIPAYRAAKMSIVDSLYQNDQRS
;
A
#
# COMPACT_ATOMS: atom_id res chain seq x y z
N MET A 1 -4.36 -23.36 -38.49
CA MET A 1 -5.38 -22.30 -38.33
C MET A 1 -4.90 -21.13 -37.46
N TYR A 2 -4.35 -21.31 -36.26
CA TYR A 2 -3.94 -20.20 -35.35
C TYR A 2 -2.89 -19.24 -35.95
N LYS A 3 -1.89 -19.75 -36.71
CA LYS A 3 -0.87 -18.92 -37.39
C LYS A 3 -1.48 -17.96 -38.42
N ILE A 4 -2.56 -18.36 -39.08
CA ILE A 4 -3.25 -17.54 -40.10
C ILE A 4 -4.00 -16.39 -39.38
N TYR A 5 -4.72 -16.67 -38.29
CA TYR A 5 -5.43 -15.64 -37.54
C TYR A 5 -4.47 -14.63 -36.92
N PHE A 6 -3.32 -15.09 -36.40
CA PHE A 6 -2.28 -14.22 -35.85
C PHE A 6 -1.73 -13.28 -36.94
N LYS A 7 -1.34 -13.83 -38.12
CA LYS A 7 -0.84 -13.03 -39.23
C LYS A 7 -1.86 -12.00 -39.73
N GLN A 8 -3.14 -12.40 -39.80
CA GLN A 8 -4.23 -11.48 -40.16
C GLN A 8 -4.42 -10.38 -39.12
N ALA A 9 -4.48 -10.73 -37.85
CA ALA A 9 -4.62 -9.75 -36.76
C ALA A 9 -3.46 -8.75 -36.73
N TRP A 10 -2.22 -9.23 -36.93
CA TRP A 10 -1.03 -8.39 -36.99
C TRP A 10 -1.06 -7.43 -38.19
N GLN A 11 -1.38 -7.94 -39.39
CA GLN A 11 -1.51 -7.10 -40.61
C GLN A 11 -2.56 -6.00 -40.39
N MET A 12 -3.65 -6.31 -39.73
CA MET A 12 -4.71 -5.33 -39.47
C MET A 12 -4.31 -4.25 -38.46
N LEU A 13 -3.56 -4.59 -37.44
CA LEU A 13 -2.97 -3.60 -36.52
C LEU A 13 -2.07 -2.63 -37.28
N MET A 14 -1.33 -3.14 -38.28
CA MET A 14 -0.42 -2.35 -39.11
C MET A 14 -1.14 -1.51 -40.17
N GLN A 15 -2.29 -1.93 -40.68
CA GLN A 15 -3.09 -1.16 -41.67
C GLN A 15 -3.72 0.09 -41.03
N ASN A 16 -4.17 0.02 -39.76
CA ASN A 16 -4.79 1.13 -39.04
C ASN A 16 -3.93 1.56 -37.85
N ARG A 17 -2.66 1.87 -38.07
CA ARG A 17 -1.63 2.11 -37.03
C ARG A 17 -2.09 3.11 -35.96
N PHE A 18 -2.65 4.26 -36.38
CA PHE A 18 -3.06 5.32 -35.45
C PHE A 18 -4.16 4.86 -34.50
N ILE A 19 -5.20 4.24 -35.00
CA ILE A 19 -6.31 3.71 -34.16
C ILE A 19 -5.82 2.57 -33.26
N SER A 20 -4.94 1.70 -33.78
CA SER A 20 -4.38 0.60 -33.02
C SER A 20 -3.48 1.09 -31.90
N ILE A 21 -2.65 2.10 -32.12
CA ILE A 21 -1.80 2.72 -31.08
C ILE A 21 -2.66 3.34 -29.98
N ILE A 22 -3.70 4.10 -30.32
CA ILE A 22 -4.60 4.70 -29.33
C ILE A 22 -5.30 3.61 -28.50
N ALA A 23 -5.77 2.55 -29.15
CA ALA A 23 -6.40 1.43 -28.46
C ALA A 23 -5.43 0.70 -27.50
N ILE A 24 -4.20 0.45 -27.95
CA ILE A 24 -3.14 -0.18 -27.14
C ILE A 24 -2.76 0.71 -25.96
N LEU A 25 -2.51 2.00 -26.19
CA LEU A 25 -2.16 2.95 -25.14
C LEU A 25 -3.29 3.12 -24.11
N GLY A 26 -4.53 3.24 -24.56
CA GLY A 26 -5.68 3.35 -23.66
C GLY A 26 -5.86 2.09 -22.79
N THR A 27 -5.65 0.91 -23.39
CA THR A 27 -5.68 -0.36 -22.64
C THR A 27 -4.49 -0.46 -21.67
N ALA A 28 -3.29 -0.07 -22.11
CA ALA A 28 -2.09 -0.10 -21.29
C ALA A 28 -2.22 0.82 -20.06
N LEU A 29 -2.72 2.05 -20.26
CA LEU A 29 -2.93 3.01 -19.18
C LEU A 29 -3.92 2.49 -18.15
N ALA A 30 -5.02 1.92 -18.57
CA ALA A 30 -6.02 1.41 -17.66
C ALA A 30 -5.54 0.19 -16.86
N ILE A 31 -4.84 -0.74 -17.53
CA ILE A 31 -4.25 -1.92 -16.86
C ILE A 31 -3.14 -1.47 -15.90
N MET A 32 -2.30 -0.53 -16.32
CA MET A 32 -1.30 0.08 -15.43
C MET A 32 -1.94 0.64 -14.16
N MET A 33 -3.00 1.44 -14.27
CA MET A 33 -3.67 2.02 -13.10
C MET A 33 -4.24 0.97 -12.16
N ILE A 34 -4.87 -0.08 -12.69
CA ILE A 34 -5.41 -1.18 -11.88
C ILE A 34 -4.28 -1.91 -11.16
N LEU A 35 -3.20 -2.25 -11.88
CA LEU A 35 -2.03 -2.91 -11.30
C LEU A 35 -1.38 -2.05 -10.23
N VAL A 36 -1.23 -0.75 -10.45
CA VAL A 36 -0.66 0.19 -9.47
C VAL A 36 -1.47 0.17 -8.18
N ILE A 37 -2.80 0.22 -8.26
CA ILE A 37 -3.66 0.17 -7.05
C ILE A 37 -3.49 -1.16 -6.31
N VAL A 38 -3.52 -2.28 -7.02
CA VAL A 38 -3.40 -3.61 -6.41
C VAL A 38 -2.01 -3.84 -5.84
N MET A 39 -0.95 -3.45 -6.57
CA MET A 39 0.43 -3.56 -6.11
C MET A 39 0.67 -2.67 -4.87
N ALA A 40 0.17 -1.43 -4.89
CA ALA A 40 0.29 -0.51 -3.76
C ALA A 40 -0.40 -1.09 -2.51
N ASP A 41 -1.63 -1.60 -2.62
CA ASP A 41 -2.33 -2.27 -1.51
C ASP A 41 -1.55 -3.50 -1.02
N THR A 42 -1.01 -4.29 -1.94
CA THR A 42 -0.22 -5.49 -1.60
C THR A 42 1.05 -5.13 -0.84
N VAL A 43 1.83 -4.16 -1.34
CA VAL A 43 3.09 -3.72 -0.69
C VAL A 43 2.82 -3.11 0.69
N GLN A 44 1.76 -2.33 0.82
CA GLN A 44 1.38 -1.73 2.10
C GLN A 44 0.93 -2.75 3.15
N ASN A 45 0.44 -3.92 2.74
CA ASN A 45 -0.15 -4.90 3.67
C ASN A 45 0.63 -6.21 3.77
N ALA A 46 1.62 -6.45 2.93
CA ALA A 46 2.43 -7.67 2.98
C ALA A 46 3.41 -7.67 4.15
N ASP A 47 3.70 -8.86 4.66
CA ASP A 47 4.81 -9.08 5.58
C ASP A 47 6.13 -8.93 4.82
N ALA A 48 6.83 -7.82 5.03
CA ALA A 48 8.10 -7.52 4.38
C ALA A 48 9.03 -6.78 5.33
N ALA A 49 10.34 -7.03 5.25
CA ALA A 49 11.32 -6.30 6.06
C ALA A 49 11.29 -4.80 5.76
N PRO A 50 11.40 -3.94 6.79
CA PRO A 50 11.60 -4.29 8.20
C PRO A 50 10.34 -4.73 8.95
N GLU A 51 9.13 -4.51 8.47
CA GLU A 51 7.87 -4.86 9.13
C GLU A 51 7.41 -6.28 8.77
N SER A 52 8.24 -7.29 9.03
CA SER A 52 8.01 -8.68 8.62
C SER A 52 6.86 -9.39 9.35
N ASN A 53 6.26 -8.76 10.35
CA ASN A 53 5.25 -9.39 11.21
C ASN A 53 3.90 -8.65 11.16
N ARG A 54 3.62 -7.88 10.11
CA ARG A 54 2.38 -7.10 9.95
C ARG A 54 1.11 -7.92 10.14
N SER A 55 1.12 -9.15 9.61
CA SER A 55 -0.04 -10.05 9.67
C SER A 55 -0.40 -10.52 11.09
N ARG A 56 0.55 -10.44 12.05
CA ARG A 56 0.40 -10.84 13.45
C ARG A 56 0.51 -9.68 14.41
N THR A 57 0.78 -8.47 13.93
CA THR A 57 0.91 -7.25 14.74
C THR A 57 -0.43 -6.52 14.79
N LEU A 58 -0.83 -6.18 16.00
CA LEU A 58 -2.00 -5.37 16.30
C LEU A 58 -1.55 -4.01 16.84
N TYR A 59 -2.38 -3.01 16.63
CA TYR A 59 -2.09 -1.63 16.99
C TYR A 59 -3.13 -1.11 17.97
N ILE A 60 -2.68 -0.30 18.93
CA ILE A 60 -3.53 0.51 19.79
C ILE A 60 -2.93 1.91 19.81
N GLU A 61 -3.71 2.91 19.45
CA GLU A 61 -3.23 4.28 19.30
C GLU A 61 -4.04 5.27 20.14
N PHE A 62 -5.34 5.03 20.29
CA PHE A 62 -6.24 6.00 20.90
C PHE A 62 -6.81 5.51 22.23
N PHE A 63 -7.11 6.48 23.08
CA PHE A 63 -7.89 6.28 24.30
C PHE A 63 -9.00 7.31 24.41
N ALA A 64 -10.04 6.96 25.17
CA ALA A 64 -11.05 7.88 25.65
C ALA A 64 -11.09 7.83 27.19
N LYS A 65 -11.03 8.98 27.82
CA LYS A 65 -11.18 9.14 29.28
C LYS A 65 -12.40 9.99 29.56
N ARG A 66 -13.37 9.43 30.26
CA ARG A 66 -14.65 10.09 30.53
C ARG A 66 -14.82 10.35 32.01
N ASP A 67 -15.17 11.58 32.39
CA ASP A 67 -15.65 11.93 33.72
C ASP A 67 -17.14 11.55 33.83
N THR A 68 -17.45 10.59 34.70
CA THR A 68 -18.83 10.09 34.87
C THR A 68 -19.75 11.06 35.60
N THR A 69 -19.19 12.09 36.26
CA THR A 69 -19.96 13.08 37.03
C THR A 69 -20.25 14.33 36.21
N ARG A 70 -19.26 14.80 35.41
CA ARG A 70 -19.35 16.02 34.61
C ARG A 70 -19.66 15.76 33.14
N GLY A 71 -19.59 14.52 32.71
CA GLY A 71 -19.77 14.13 31.31
C GLY A 71 -18.65 14.59 30.37
N ALA A 72 -17.57 15.14 30.90
CA ALA A 72 -16.41 15.54 30.10
C ALA A 72 -15.72 14.31 29.50
N VAL A 73 -15.35 14.40 28.22
CA VAL A 73 -14.63 13.34 27.51
C VAL A 73 -13.32 13.89 26.97
N HIS A 74 -12.22 13.25 27.35
CA HIS A 74 -10.90 13.47 26.77
C HIS A 74 -10.58 12.30 25.83
N MET A 75 -10.34 12.59 24.57
CA MET A 75 -9.88 11.61 23.58
C MET A 75 -8.53 12.05 23.06
N GLY A 76 -7.62 11.09 22.87
CA GLY A 76 -6.29 11.38 22.39
C GLY A 76 -5.52 10.12 22.02
N THR A 77 -4.32 10.31 21.53
CA THR A 77 -3.33 9.27 21.34
C THR A 77 -2.70 8.86 22.66
N LEU A 78 -2.28 7.59 22.76
CA LEU A 78 -1.74 7.00 23.98
C LEU A 78 -0.48 7.71 24.46
N PRO A 79 -0.44 8.33 25.65
CA PRO A 79 0.79 8.82 26.24
C PRO A 79 1.61 7.64 26.79
N TYR A 80 2.93 7.81 26.88
CA TYR A 80 3.86 6.77 27.32
C TYR A 80 3.51 6.17 28.68
N ASN A 81 3.08 6.99 29.65
CA ASN A 81 2.68 6.50 30.98
C ASN A 81 1.56 5.46 30.89
N MET A 82 0.56 5.66 30.03
CA MET A 82 -0.51 4.66 29.82
C MET A 82 0.02 3.40 29.13
N VAL A 83 0.87 3.53 28.12
CA VAL A 83 1.48 2.37 27.46
C VAL A 83 2.28 1.54 28.48
N LYS A 84 3.09 2.22 29.31
CA LYS A 84 3.91 1.56 30.34
C LYS A 84 3.05 0.84 31.38
N GLU A 85 2.00 1.46 31.85
CA GLU A 85 1.18 0.93 32.94
C GLU A 85 0.23 -0.18 32.49
N TYR A 86 -0.41 -0.01 31.31
CA TYR A 86 -1.51 -0.89 30.90
C TYR A 86 -1.15 -1.87 29.78
N LEU A 87 -0.15 -1.57 28.94
CA LEU A 87 0.12 -2.39 27.76
C LEU A 87 1.44 -3.17 27.83
N LEU A 88 2.54 -2.59 28.36
CA LEU A 88 3.84 -3.28 28.38
C LEU A 88 3.86 -4.55 29.25
N ASN A 89 2.92 -4.67 30.21
CA ASN A 89 2.81 -5.80 31.14
C ASN A 89 1.80 -6.87 30.71
N LEU A 90 1.20 -6.75 29.50
CA LEU A 90 0.31 -7.75 28.95
C LEU A 90 1.06 -9.07 28.71
N LYS A 91 0.41 -10.20 29.02
CA LYS A 91 0.99 -11.56 28.93
C LYS A 91 0.61 -12.30 27.65
N THR A 92 -0.55 -11.97 27.08
CA THR A 92 -1.06 -12.59 25.85
C THR A 92 -0.17 -12.31 24.63
N PRO A 93 0.30 -11.06 24.40
CA PRO A 93 1.21 -10.79 23.31
C PRO A 93 2.58 -11.45 23.54
N GLU A 94 3.19 -11.95 22.47
CA GLU A 94 4.59 -12.41 22.49
C GLU A 94 5.56 -11.25 22.72
N LEU A 95 5.20 -10.08 22.18
CA LEU A 95 6.00 -8.87 22.26
C LEU A 95 5.09 -7.64 22.26
N VAL A 96 5.41 -6.69 23.12
CA VAL A 96 4.79 -5.36 23.13
C VAL A 96 5.88 -4.31 22.96
N THR A 97 5.67 -3.42 22.01
CA THR A 97 6.54 -2.28 21.76
C THR A 97 5.70 -1.07 21.36
N PHE A 98 6.35 0.03 21.12
CA PHE A 98 5.71 1.27 20.69
C PHE A 98 6.67 2.11 19.85
N VAL A 99 6.11 3.06 19.14
CA VAL A 99 6.83 4.12 18.45
C VAL A 99 6.02 5.42 18.58
N ASN A 100 6.69 6.58 18.56
CA ASN A 100 5.98 7.85 18.50
C ASN A 100 5.19 7.97 17.20
N GLU A 101 4.01 8.57 17.27
CA GLU A 101 3.19 8.83 16.09
C GLU A 101 3.94 9.81 15.18
N ALA A 102 4.33 9.35 13.97
CA ALA A 102 4.85 10.24 12.96
C ALA A 102 3.70 10.94 12.25
N ARG A 103 3.28 12.07 12.77
CA ARG A 103 2.46 13.01 12.00
C ARG A 103 3.37 13.85 11.11
N TYR A 104 2.88 14.20 9.92
CA TYR A 104 3.49 15.21 9.04
C TYR A 104 3.63 16.60 9.71
N ASP A 105 3.28 16.70 10.98
CA ASP A 105 3.44 17.88 11.79
C ASP A 105 4.89 17.94 12.31
N SER A 106 5.53 19.08 12.23
CA SER A 106 6.93 19.42 12.50
C SER A 106 7.52 18.92 13.84
N ARG A 107 6.73 18.26 14.66
CA ARG A 107 7.11 17.78 16.00
C ARG A 107 8.00 16.54 16.03
N ASP A 108 8.01 15.74 14.95
CA ASP A 108 8.79 14.50 14.85
C ASP A 108 10.08 14.67 14.04
N TYR A 109 10.26 15.85 13.44
CA TYR A 109 11.52 16.22 12.80
C TYR A 109 12.39 16.97 13.79
N PHE A 110 13.51 16.36 14.12
CA PHE A 110 14.48 16.96 15.01
C PHE A 110 15.67 17.43 14.20
N THR A 111 16.14 18.63 14.52
CA THR A 111 17.41 19.12 13.98
C THR A 111 18.54 18.26 14.50
N ILE A 112 19.33 17.70 13.60
CA ILE A 112 20.50 16.87 13.89
C ILE A 112 21.72 17.45 13.18
N ASN A 113 22.84 17.50 13.89
CA ASN A 113 24.12 17.95 13.34
C ASN A 113 25.26 17.09 13.90
N ARG A 114 26.38 17.05 13.17
CA ARG A 114 27.63 16.52 13.71
C ARG A 114 28.10 17.43 14.83
N GLN A 115 28.52 16.88 15.95
CA GLN A 115 29.01 17.67 17.08
C GLN A 115 30.10 18.63 16.65
N GLY A 116 29.92 19.92 16.95
CA GLY A 116 30.83 20.99 16.56
C GLY A 116 30.77 21.45 15.10
N ALA A 117 29.77 21.05 14.34
CA ALA A 117 29.54 21.50 12.97
C ALA A 117 28.32 22.45 12.90
N ASP A 118 28.41 23.46 12.05
CA ASP A 118 27.30 24.43 11.84
C ASP A 118 26.18 23.88 10.92
N ASN A 119 26.46 22.84 10.14
CA ASN A 119 25.51 22.27 9.22
C ASN A 119 24.55 21.36 9.97
N SER A 120 23.27 21.71 9.97
CA SER A 120 22.20 20.94 10.56
C SER A 120 21.26 20.37 9.48
N PHE A 121 20.64 19.24 9.80
CA PHE A 121 19.65 18.58 8.96
C PHE A 121 18.40 18.30 9.78
N ASP A 122 17.22 18.34 9.14
CA ASP A 122 16.00 17.84 9.76
C ASP A 122 15.93 16.34 9.56
N ALA A 123 15.82 15.62 10.67
CA ALA A 123 15.78 14.17 10.71
C ALA A 123 14.48 13.69 11.35
N MET A 124 13.72 12.83 10.66
CA MET A 124 12.57 12.15 11.23
C MET A 124 13.05 11.23 12.35
N THR A 125 12.77 11.61 13.59
CA THR A 125 13.26 10.91 14.76
C THR A 125 12.19 10.04 15.39
N ARG A 126 12.49 8.74 15.51
CA ARG A 126 11.65 7.74 16.15
C ARG A 126 12.08 7.52 17.61
N MET A 127 11.12 7.57 18.50
CA MET A 127 11.31 7.26 19.92
C MET A 127 10.66 5.93 20.23
N THR A 128 11.42 4.99 20.79
CA THR A 128 10.95 3.62 21.00
C THR A 128 11.69 2.93 22.15
N ASN A 129 11.40 1.64 22.36
CA ASN A 129 12.10 0.79 23.34
C ASN A 129 12.99 -0.27 22.64
N ASP A 130 13.69 -1.07 23.43
CA ASP A 130 14.53 -2.17 22.92
C ASP A 130 13.74 -3.27 22.22
N ALA A 131 12.49 -3.51 22.64
CA ALA A 131 11.62 -4.51 22.04
C ALA A 131 11.24 -4.20 20.57
N TYR A 132 11.30 -2.93 20.17
CA TYR A 132 11.06 -2.50 18.80
C TYR A 132 11.98 -3.19 17.80
N TRP A 133 13.25 -3.34 18.12
CA TRP A 133 14.25 -4.01 17.27
C TRP A 133 13.99 -5.52 17.09
N LYS A 134 13.24 -6.12 18.03
CA LYS A 134 12.80 -7.53 17.95
C LYS A 134 11.53 -7.69 17.12
N LEU A 135 10.71 -6.63 17.03
CA LEU A 135 9.53 -6.61 16.17
C LEU A 135 9.91 -6.29 14.73
N MET A 136 10.76 -5.28 14.56
CA MET A 136 11.20 -4.76 13.26
C MET A 136 12.52 -5.42 12.84
N ASN A 137 12.53 -5.99 11.65
CA ASN A 137 13.67 -6.71 11.10
C ASN A 137 14.54 -5.77 10.25
N PHE A 138 15.30 -4.87 10.90
CA PHE A 138 16.20 -3.94 10.25
C PHE A 138 17.47 -4.59 9.72
N SER A 139 17.96 -4.13 8.57
CA SER A 139 19.28 -4.50 8.04
C SER A 139 20.32 -3.49 8.53
N PHE A 140 21.16 -3.90 9.47
CA PHE A 140 22.28 -3.06 9.94
C PHE A 140 23.43 -3.06 8.94
N VAL A 141 23.93 -1.86 8.63
CA VAL A 141 25.14 -1.63 7.82
C VAL A 141 26.37 -1.70 8.71
N SER A 142 26.30 -1.09 9.90
CA SER A 142 27.35 -1.15 10.93
C SER A 142 26.73 -1.02 12.33
N GLY A 143 27.47 -1.46 13.35
CA GLY A 143 27.02 -1.37 14.74
C GLY A 143 25.88 -2.33 15.10
N ARG A 144 25.00 -1.91 16.02
CA ARG A 144 23.94 -2.71 16.61
C ARG A 144 22.74 -1.86 17.04
N PRO A 145 21.56 -2.47 17.32
CA PRO A 145 20.47 -1.78 18.01
C PRO A 145 20.91 -1.36 19.43
N PHE A 146 20.25 -0.36 20.01
CA PHE A 146 20.44 -0.08 21.44
C PHE A 146 19.82 -1.21 22.29
N SER A 147 20.47 -1.46 23.43
CA SER A 147 20.09 -2.57 24.31
C SER A 147 19.00 -2.17 25.32
N LYS A 148 18.47 -3.18 26.03
CA LYS A 148 17.52 -2.95 27.12
C LYS A 148 18.16 -2.14 28.26
N GLU A 149 19.42 -2.40 28.58
CA GLU A 149 20.17 -1.70 29.63
C GLU A 149 20.38 -0.21 29.24
N GLU A 150 20.70 0.07 27.97
CA GLU A 150 20.82 1.44 27.46
C GLU A 150 19.47 2.16 27.49
N TYR A 151 18.37 1.45 27.17
CA TYR A 151 17.01 1.96 27.27
C TYR A 151 16.61 2.23 28.73
N ASP A 152 16.78 1.26 29.64
CA ASP A 152 16.40 1.38 31.04
C ASP A 152 17.19 2.50 31.77
N ALA A 153 18.46 2.68 31.41
CA ALA A 153 19.32 3.73 31.94
C ALA A 153 19.11 5.12 31.29
N GLY A 154 18.22 5.25 30.30
CA GLY A 154 18.00 6.51 29.60
C GLY A 154 19.24 7.05 28.89
N GLN A 155 20.11 6.14 28.39
CA GLN A 155 21.35 6.55 27.73
C GLN A 155 21.08 7.27 26.40
N GLN A 156 21.83 8.33 26.15
CA GLN A 156 21.77 9.11 24.90
C GLN A 156 22.50 8.36 23.81
N VAL A 157 21.83 7.36 23.26
CA VAL A 157 22.29 6.56 22.12
C VAL A 157 21.30 6.65 20.95
N ALA A 158 21.82 6.58 19.74
CA ALA A 158 21.04 6.68 18.52
C ALA A 158 21.43 5.59 17.51
N VAL A 159 20.44 5.08 16.79
CA VAL A 159 20.61 4.37 15.53
C VAL A 159 20.18 5.34 14.44
N ILE A 160 20.95 5.44 13.35
CA ILE A 160 20.65 6.36 12.25
C ILE A 160 20.54 5.62 10.92
N SER A 161 19.87 6.25 9.94
CA SER A 161 19.78 5.71 8.57
C SER A 161 21.09 5.89 7.82
N GLN A 162 21.34 5.06 6.82
CA GLN A 162 22.54 5.10 5.99
C GLN A 162 22.67 6.44 5.24
N SER A 163 21.58 6.98 4.74
CA SER A 163 21.57 8.27 4.06
C SER A 163 21.86 9.44 5.00
N LEU A 164 21.38 9.41 6.23
CA LEU A 164 21.71 10.40 7.25
C LEU A 164 23.18 10.28 7.68
N ALA A 165 23.68 9.06 7.87
CA ALA A 165 25.10 8.82 8.17
C ALA A 165 26.02 9.39 7.08
N ALA A 166 25.68 9.18 5.80
CA ALA A 166 26.44 9.71 4.68
C ALA A 166 26.44 11.25 4.60
N LYS A 167 25.35 11.91 5.04
CA LYS A 167 25.28 13.38 5.11
C LYS A 167 26.11 13.95 6.25
N LEU A 168 26.05 13.29 7.43
CA LEU A 168 26.75 13.77 8.63
C LEU A 168 28.26 13.43 8.63
N PHE A 169 28.62 12.28 8.07
CA PHE A 169 29.99 11.72 8.08
C PHE A 169 30.38 11.18 6.69
N PRO A 170 30.56 12.05 5.67
CA PRO A 170 30.86 11.61 4.31
C PRO A 170 32.13 10.77 4.24
N GLY A 171 32.02 9.52 3.78
CA GLY A 171 33.14 8.59 3.61
C GLY A 171 33.70 7.98 4.90
N GLU A 172 33.07 8.22 6.05
CA GLU A 172 33.51 7.71 7.35
C GLU A 172 32.45 6.78 7.97
N ASP A 173 32.86 5.79 8.78
CA ASP A 173 31.91 5.06 9.63
C ASP A 173 31.36 5.98 10.73
N ALA A 174 30.05 6.09 10.80
CA ALA A 174 29.37 6.91 11.81
C ALA A 174 29.26 6.21 13.17
N THR A 175 29.46 4.89 13.25
CA THR A 175 29.32 4.13 14.49
C THR A 175 30.35 4.57 15.54
N GLY A 176 29.88 4.83 16.76
CA GLY A 176 30.69 5.31 17.87
C GLY A 176 30.89 6.83 17.94
N LYS A 177 30.53 7.56 16.86
CA LYS A 177 30.61 9.02 16.83
C LYS A 177 29.42 9.66 17.53
N THR A 178 29.53 10.95 17.83
CA THR A 178 28.49 11.74 18.51
C THR A 178 27.83 12.71 17.53
N VAL A 179 26.50 12.80 17.64
CA VAL A 179 25.67 13.78 16.96
C VAL A 179 24.87 14.56 17.99
N ASP A 180 24.61 15.81 17.70
CA ASP A 180 23.71 16.61 18.53
C ASP A 180 22.28 16.52 17.95
N LEU A 181 21.35 15.98 18.74
CA LEU A 181 19.95 15.88 18.41
C LEU A 181 19.17 16.86 19.31
N LYS A 182 18.59 17.91 18.72
CA LYS A 182 18.04 19.04 19.49
C LYS A 182 19.01 19.59 20.54
N PHE A 183 20.26 19.77 20.17
CA PHE A 183 21.36 20.25 21.06
C PHE A 183 21.74 19.29 22.19
N VAL A 184 21.21 18.06 22.19
CA VAL A 184 21.59 17.01 23.15
C VAL A 184 22.52 16.03 22.44
N PRO A 185 23.70 15.70 23.01
CA PRO A 185 24.65 14.79 22.38
C PRO A 185 24.17 13.32 22.48
N PHE A 186 24.09 12.65 21.33
CA PHE A 186 23.79 11.23 21.23
C PHE A 186 24.93 10.47 20.57
N ARG A 187 25.34 9.35 21.15
CA ARG A 187 26.34 8.46 20.58
C ARG A 187 25.66 7.51 19.59
N ILE A 188 26.15 7.45 18.35
CA ILE A 188 25.65 6.52 17.34
C ILE A 188 26.11 5.10 17.71
N VAL A 189 25.17 4.18 17.92
CA VAL A 189 25.45 2.77 18.24
C VAL A 189 25.23 1.85 17.05
N GLY A 190 24.53 2.33 16.00
CA GLY A 190 24.32 1.55 14.77
C GLY A 190 23.85 2.41 13.61
N VAL A 191 24.09 1.89 12.42
CA VAL A 191 23.61 2.44 11.15
C VAL A 191 22.80 1.38 10.44
N VAL A 192 21.56 1.71 10.03
CA VAL A 192 20.65 0.82 9.31
C VAL A 192 20.51 1.28 7.86
N LYS A 193 20.20 0.35 6.97
CA LYS A 193 19.78 0.69 5.60
C LYS A 193 18.55 1.61 5.63
N ASP A 194 18.45 2.46 4.61
CA ASP A 194 17.28 3.34 4.49
C ASP A 194 16.00 2.56 4.37
N VAL A 195 14.98 3.00 5.11
CA VAL A 195 13.66 2.39 5.13
C VAL A 195 12.71 3.18 4.25
N SER A 196 12.01 2.50 3.36
CA SER A 196 11.00 3.12 2.52
C SER A 196 9.83 3.68 3.37
N PRO A 197 9.28 4.87 3.02
CA PRO A 197 8.10 5.45 3.69
C PRO A 197 6.85 4.55 3.68
N VAL A 198 6.81 3.52 2.84
CA VAL A 198 5.76 2.49 2.81
C VAL A 198 5.67 1.73 4.14
N PHE A 199 6.81 1.59 4.84
CA PHE A 199 6.91 0.98 6.16
C PHE A 199 6.74 2.05 7.23
N LYS A 200 5.50 2.51 7.36
CA LYS A 200 5.15 3.71 8.12
C LYS A 200 5.67 3.72 9.55
N GLU A 201 5.62 2.58 10.23
CA GLU A 201 6.04 2.47 11.63
C GLU A 201 7.55 2.22 11.79
N ALA A 202 8.20 1.73 10.74
CA ALA A 202 9.64 1.53 10.69
C ALA A 202 10.40 2.70 10.07
N ALA A 203 9.78 3.49 9.19
CA ALA A 203 10.45 4.59 8.51
C ALA A 203 10.90 5.68 9.50
N GLY A 204 12.14 6.16 9.31
CA GLY A 204 12.76 7.21 10.11
C GLY A 204 14.17 7.46 9.63
N ASP A 205 14.76 8.57 10.09
CA ASP A 205 16.16 8.91 9.85
C ASP A 205 17.04 8.62 11.08
N ALA A 206 16.43 8.72 12.28
CA ALA A 206 17.09 8.43 13.54
C ALA A 206 16.12 7.70 14.50
N TRP A 207 16.63 6.79 15.29
CA TRP A 207 15.87 6.06 16.34
C TRP A 207 16.61 6.18 17.67
N VAL A 208 15.90 6.60 18.69
CA VAL A 208 16.44 6.83 20.04
C VAL A 208 15.57 6.17 21.11
N PRO A 209 16.14 5.77 22.27
CA PRO A 209 15.35 5.39 23.44
C PRO A 209 14.43 6.53 23.85
N ILE A 210 13.13 6.25 24.07
CA ILE A 210 12.22 7.32 24.53
C ILE A 210 12.67 7.86 25.89
N THR A 211 13.24 7.01 26.73
CA THR A 211 13.74 7.34 28.07
C THR A 211 14.93 8.30 28.08
N ALA A 212 15.62 8.47 26.93
CA ALA A 212 16.68 9.44 26.75
C ALA A 212 16.20 10.88 26.49
N GLN A 213 14.87 11.08 26.39
CA GLN A 213 14.26 12.39 26.14
C GLN A 213 13.66 12.97 27.43
N GLU A 214 13.77 14.29 27.57
CA GLU A 214 13.03 15.00 28.62
C GLU A 214 11.52 14.94 28.30
N ASP A 215 10.67 14.96 29.33
CA ASP A 215 9.19 14.94 29.19
C ASP A 215 8.63 13.78 28.37
N TYR A 216 9.32 12.63 28.37
CA TYR A 216 8.91 11.47 27.57
C TYR A 216 7.57 10.86 28.03
N THR A 217 7.13 11.10 29.25
CA THR A 217 5.91 10.52 29.84
C THR A 217 4.63 10.92 29.10
N GLU A 218 4.62 12.12 28.50
CA GLU A 218 3.47 12.68 27.77
C GLU A 218 3.59 12.51 26.24
N LYS A 219 4.66 11.85 25.77
CA LYS A 219 4.82 11.59 24.33
C LYS A 219 3.74 10.66 23.81
N GLN A 220 3.14 11.04 22.69
CA GLN A 220 2.08 10.32 22.02
C GLN A 220 2.65 9.14 21.22
N LEU A 221 2.11 7.96 21.46
CA LEU A 221 2.64 6.71 20.97
C LEU A 221 1.59 5.87 20.27
N ILE A 222 2.07 5.03 19.38
CA ILE A 222 1.36 3.89 18.81
C ILE A 222 1.92 2.63 19.45
N ALA A 223 1.11 1.91 20.19
CA ALA A 223 1.49 0.62 20.75
C ALA A 223 1.31 -0.47 19.69
N MET A 224 2.31 -1.35 19.59
CA MET A 224 2.36 -2.48 18.66
C MET A 224 2.49 -3.77 19.46
N LEU A 225 1.53 -4.67 19.25
CA LEU A 225 1.40 -5.93 19.99
C LEU A 225 1.51 -7.08 19.01
N ARG A 226 2.60 -7.87 19.07
CA ARG A 226 2.75 -9.07 18.25
C ARG A 226 2.14 -10.27 18.95
N LEU A 227 1.17 -10.92 18.30
CA LEU A 227 0.61 -12.17 18.77
C LEU A 227 1.43 -13.37 18.27
N ARG A 228 1.44 -14.48 19.05
CA ARG A 228 1.96 -15.77 18.56
C ARG A 228 1.06 -16.33 17.49
N ASN A 229 -0.24 -16.38 17.78
CA ASN A 229 -1.27 -16.80 16.84
C ASN A 229 -2.38 -15.75 16.76
N LYS A 230 -3.05 -15.67 15.61
CA LYS A 230 -4.23 -14.80 15.44
C LYS A 230 -5.40 -15.21 16.34
N ASP A 231 -5.45 -16.47 16.73
CA ASP A 231 -6.48 -17.03 17.61
C ASP A 231 -6.36 -16.51 19.06
N ASP A 232 -5.23 -15.90 19.43
CA ASP A 232 -5.03 -15.29 20.74
C ASP A 232 -5.74 -13.92 20.88
N TYR A 233 -6.30 -13.37 19.80
CA TYR A 233 -6.97 -12.07 19.81
C TYR A 233 -8.07 -11.93 20.87
N PRO A 234 -9.00 -12.90 21.07
CA PRO A 234 -10.02 -12.79 22.12
C PRO A 234 -9.43 -12.79 23.54
N ALA A 235 -8.29 -13.46 23.75
CA ALA A 235 -7.60 -13.45 25.04
C ALA A 235 -6.96 -12.09 25.30
N LEU A 236 -6.34 -11.49 24.27
CA LEU A 236 -5.78 -10.14 24.35
C LEU A 236 -6.86 -9.10 24.69
N VAL A 237 -8.02 -9.15 24.01
CA VAL A 237 -9.11 -8.21 24.29
C VAL A 237 -9.57 -8.30 25.75
N ARG A 238 -9.75 -9.53 26.26
CA ARG A 238 -10.11 -9.73 27.68
C ARG A 238 -9.07 -9.16 28.66
N GLU A 239 -7.79 -9.32 28.34
CA GLU A 239 -6.70 -8.81 29.16
C GLU A 239 -6.68 -7.26 29.18
N ILE A 240 -6.97 -6.63 28.05
CA ILE A 240 -7.13 -5.17 27.94
C ILE A 240 -8.37 -4.70 28.72
N ASP A 241 -9.50 -5.35 28.57
CA ASP A 241 -10.74 -5.04 29.32
C ASP A 241 -10.51 -5.13 30.85
N GLU A 242 -9.69 -6.08 31.30
CA GLU A 242 -9.29 -6.19 32.70
C GLU A 242 -8.38 -5.03 33.12
N ALA A 243 -7.48 -4.57 32.27
CA ALA A 243 -6.64 -3.40 32.55
C ALA A 243 -7.49 -2.12 32.64
N GLU A 244 -8.43 -1.92 31.74
CA GLU A 244 -9.40 -0.82 31.79
C GLU A 244 -10.26 -0.88 33.08
N ARG A 245 -10.71 -2.05 33.46
CA ARG A 245 -11.51 -2.26 34.67
C ARG A 245 -10.73 -1.89 35.93
N ARG A 246 -9.45 -2.28 36.00
CA ARG A 246 -8.56 -1.89 37.13
C ARG A 246 -8.44 -0.37 37.21
N PHE A 247 -8.21 0.31 36.10
CA PHE A 247 -8.19 1.77 36.06
C PHE A 247 -9.50 2.37 36.56
N ASN A 248 -10.63 1.89 36.04
CA ASN A 248 -11.95 2.44 36.30
C ASN A 248 -12.37 2.27 37.77
N LEU A 249 -11.87 1.24 38.44
CA LEU A 249 -12.09 1.04 39.89
C LEU A 249 -11.23 2.00 40.74
N ALA A 250 -9.99 2.25 40.33
CA ALA A 250 -9.02 3.02 41.10
C ALA A 250 -9.15 4.55 40.91
N ASN A 251 -9.68 5.00 39.77
CA ASN A 251 -9.61 6.41 39.36
C ASN A 251 -10.99 7.12 39.26
N LYS A 252 -11.97 6.73 40.05
CA LYS A 252 -13.28 7.43 40.06
C LYS A 252 -13.10 8.93 40.27
N PRO A 253 -13.84 9.82 39.56
CA PRO A 253 -14.98 9.49 38.68
C PRO A 253 -14.60 9.21 37.22
N TRP A 254 -13.32 9.05 36.90
CA TRP A 254 -12.86 8.83 35.53
C TRP A 254 -12.98 7.36 35.12
N THR A 255 -13.43 7.14 33.90
CA THR A 255 -13.39 5.85 33.22
C THR A 255 -12.46 5.94 31.99
N LEU A 256 -11.62 4.93 31.83
CA LEU A 256 -10.73 4.75 30.68
C LEU A 256 -11.35 3.74 29.71
N SER A 257 -11.28 4.02 28.45
CA SER A 257 -11.50 3.07 27.36
C SER A 257 -10.38 3.21 26.35
N LEU A 258 -9.69 2.12 26.07
CA LEU A 258 -8.72 2.02 25.00
C LEU A 258 -9.46 1.63 23.72
N ASN A 259 -8.98 2.06 22.54
CA ASN A 259 -9.55 1.51 21.33
C ASN A 259 -9.18 0.02 21.23
N ALA A 260 -10.13 -0.82 20.79
CA ALA A 260 -9.86 -2.24 20.61
C ALA A 260 -8.67 -2.45 19.65
N PRO A 261 -7.76 -3.42 19.93
CA PRO A 261 -6.63 -3.70 19.07
C PRO A 261 -7.06 -3.96 17.64
N TYR A 262 -6.40 -3.36 16.67
CA TYR A 262 -6.76 -3.48 15.27
C TYR A 262 -5.57 -3.94 14.40
N SER A 263 -5.89 -4.59 13.29
CA SER A 263 -4.91 -5.16 12.39
C SER A 263 -4.15 -4.09 11.62
N HIS A 264 -2.97 -4.44 11.10
CA HIS A 264 -2.17 -3.59 10.22
C HIS A 264 -2.98 -3.06 9.03
N ARG A 265 -3.82 -3.89 8.42
CA ARG A 265 -4.69 -3.47 7.32
C ARG A 265 -5.69 -2.38 7.72
N THR A 266 -6.22 -2.45 8.93
CA THR A 266 -7.10 -1.41 9.48
C THR A 266 -6.31 -0.11 9.73
N HIS A 267 -5.08 -0.25 10.21
CA HIS A 267 -4.16 0.86 10.42
C HIS A 267 -3.82 1.59 9.11
N THR A 268 -3.42 0.86 8.07
CA THR A 268 -3.13 1.45 6.74
C THR A 268 -4.34 2.12 6.10
N MET A 269 -5.55 1.67 6.44
CA MET A 269 -6.79 2.34 6.03
C MET A 269 -7.04 3.67 6.75
N GLY A 270 -6.32 4.01 7.84
CA GLY A 270 -6.54 5.23 8.63
C GLY A 270 -7.95 5.32 9.18
N VAL A 271 -8.49 4.19 9.66
CA VAL A 271 -9.78 4.10 10.36
C VAL A 271 -9.63 3.77 11.85
N ASP A 272 -8.42 3.78 12.30
CA ASP A 272 -7.91 3.61 13.66
C ASP A 272 -8.47 4.63 14.65
N LYS A 273 -8.70 5.87 14.23
CA LYS A 273 -9.26 6.97 15.03
C LYS A 273 -10.66 6.72 15.61
N TYR A 274 -11.36 5.69 15.13
CA TYR A 274 -12.66 5.32 15.64
C TYR A 274 -12.50 4.41 16.86
N VAL A 275 -12.80 4.89 18.03
CA VAL A 275 -12.77 4.13 19.30
C VAL A 275 -13.88 3.06 19.29
N SER A 276 -15.06 3.40 18.75
CA SER A 276 -16.16 2.45 18.63
C SER A 276 -15.95 1.45 17.50
N GLU A 277 -16.00 0.16 17.83
CA GLU A 277 -15.89 -0.94 16.86
C GLU A 277 -16.95 -0.85 15.76
N LYS A 278 -18.18 -0.46 16.12
CA LYS A 278 -19.28 -0.30 15.15
C LYS A 278 -18.97 0.78 14.10
N GLU A 279 -18.47 1.94 14.53
CA GLU A 279 -18.09 3.04 13.64
C GLU A 279 -16.91 2.65 12.77
N ARG A 280 -15.91 1.96 13.34
CA ARG A 280 -14.75 1.45 12.63
C ARG A 280 -15.16 0.47 11.52
N GLN A 281 -16.03 -0.50 11.80
CA GLN A 281 -16.55 -1.43 10.80
C GLN A 281 -17.34 -0.72 9.69
N GLN A 282 -18.11 0.29 10.04
CA GLN A 282 -18.83 1.10 9.05
C GLN A 282 -17.86 1.90 8.15
N ALA A 283 -16.83 2.48 8.73
CA ALA A 283 -15.78 3.21 7.99
C ALA A 283 -15.01 2.28 7.05
N ILE A 284 -14.65 1.07 7.49
CA ILE A 284 -14.01 0.02 6.68
C ILE A 284 -14.89 -0.33 5.48
N ARG A 285 -16.17 -0.64 5.71
CA ARG A 285 -17.12 -0.96 4.63
C ARG A 285 -17.26 0.19 3.64
N THR A 286 -17.29 1.42 4.13
CA THR A 286 -17.38 2.62 3.27
C THR A 286 -16.13 2.78 2.40
N LYS A 287 -14.94 2.53 2.94
CA LYS A 287 -13.69 2.56 2.17
C LYS A 287 -13.65 1.47 1.10
N TYR A 288 -13.98 0.23 1.43
CA TYR A 288 -14.05 -0.84 0.44
C TYR A 288 -15.05 -0.53 -0.68
N ARG A 289 -16.23 0.03 -0.34
CA ARG A 289 -17.22 0.44 -1.34
C ARG A 289 -16.66 1.54 -2.26
N LYS A 290 -15.99 2.55 -1.71
CA LYS A 290 -15.34 3.61 -2.51
C LYS A 290 -14.26 3.03 -3.43
N SER A 291 -13.39 2.17 -2.92
CA SER A 291 -12.35 1.51 -3.72
C SER A 291 -12.94 0.65 -4.83
N ALA A 292 -13.99 -0.11 -4.55
CA ALA A 292 -14.69 -0.92 -5.55
C ALA A 292 -15.32 -0.06 -6.66
N ILE A 293 -15.91 1.08 -6.31
CA ILE A 293 -16.46 2.03 -7.30
C ILE A 293 -15.35 2.61 -8.18
N ILE A 294 -14.22 3.02 -7.58
CA ILE A 294 -13.07 3.54 -8.33
C ILE A 294 -12.54 2.48 -9.31
N LEU A 295 -12.33 1.25 -8.83
CA LEU A 295 -11.90 0.14 -9.69
C LEU A 295 -12.90 -0.14 -10.81
N LEU A 296 -14.20 -0.10 -10.52
CA LEU A 296 -15.24 -0.29 -11.53
C LEU A 296 -15.19 0.80 -12.62
N ILE A 297 -15.01 2.07 -12.22
CA ILE A 297 -14.88 3.18 -13.16
C ILE A 297 -13.62 3.00 -14.01
N LEU A 298 -12.48 2.65 -13.39
CA LEU A 298 -11.24 2.40 -14.10
C LEU A 298 -11.33 1.23 -15.09
N LEU A 299 -12.13 0.21 -14.79
CA LEU A 299 -12.44 -0.90 -15.70
C LEU A 299 -13.36 -0.49 -16.84
N LEU A 300 -14.30 0.41 -16.58
CA LEU A 300 -15.30 0.85 -17.56
C LEU A 300 -14.68 1.67 -18.70
N VAL A 301 -13.69 2.52 -18.40
CA VAL A 301 -13.03 3.38 -19.39
C VAL A 301 -12.40 2.58 -20.54
N PRO A 302 -11.54 1.57 -20.30
CA PRO A 302 -11.00 0.75 -21.38
C PRO A 302 -12.07 -0.07 -22.09
N ALA A 303 -13.08 -0.55 -21.38
CA ALA A 303 -14.18 -1.29 -21.98
C ALA A 303 -14.94 -0.44 -23.03
N VAL A 304 -15.25 0.80 -22.69
CA VAL A 304 -15.91 1.75 -23.60
C VAL A 304 -14.99 2.08 -24.80
N ASN A 305 -13.71 2.37 -24.55
CA ASN A 305 -12.74 2.66 -25.59
C ASN A 305 -12.59 1.50 -26.56
N LEU A 306 -12.39 0.28 -26.06
CA LEU A 306 -12.28 -0.93 -26.91
C LEU A 306 -13.55 -1.19 -27.70
N THR A 307 -14.74 -0.96 -27.11
CA THR A 307 -16.02 -1.10 -27.81
C THR A 307 -16.13 -0.11 -28.96
N GLY A 308 -15.79 1.16 -28.73
CA GLY A 308 -15.80 2.20 -29.77
C GLY A 308 -14.86 1.88 -30.93
N PHE A 309 -13.63 1.45 -30.63
CA PHE A 309 -12.64 1.07 -31.65
C PHE A 309 -13.02 -0.21 -32.40
N SER A 310 -13.55 -1.22 -31.72
CA SER A 310 -14.05 -2.43 -32.36
C SER A 310 -15.20 -2.12 -33.31
N LEU A 311 -16.15 -1.29 -32.88
CA LEU A 311 -17.29 -0.90 -33.71
C LEU A 311 -16.85 -0.11 -34.97
N SER A 312 -15.92 0.84 -34.81
CA SER A 312 -15.36 1.63 -35.89
C SER A 312 -14.63 0.76 -36.91
N ARG A 313 -13.77 -0.17 -36.45
CA ARG A 313 -13.07 -1.13 -37.33
C ARG A 313 -14.04 -2.05 -38.06
N MET A 314 -15.06 -2.53 -37.35
CA MET A 314 -16.06 -3.41 -37.99
C MET A 314 -16.89 -2.69 -39.02
N ARG A 315 -17.30 -1.44 -38.81
CA ARG A 315 -18.03 -0.65 -39.81
C ARG A 315 -17.24 -0.49 -41.12
N LYS A 316 -15.93 -0.26 -41.04
CA LYS A 316 -15.06 -0.16 -42.21
C LYS A 316 -14.91 -1.46 -43.01
N ARG A 317 -15.24 -2.61 -42.40
CA ARG A 317 -15.07 -3.96 -42.98
C ARG A 317 -16.37 -4.69 -43.23
N MET A 318 -17.50 -3.99 -43.11
CA MET A 318 -18.82 -4.60 -43.30
C MET A 318 -18.98 -5.26 -44.67
N SER A 319 -18.48 -4.61 -45.73
CA SER A 319 -18.48 -5.17 -47.08
C SER A 319 -17.63 -6.45 -47.18
N GLU A 320 -16.42 -6.49 -46.61
CA GLU A 320 -15.61 -7.71 -46.59
C GLU A 320 -16.32 -8.86 -45.85
N ILE A 321 -16.98 -8.54 -44.70
CA ILE A 321 -17.75 -9.52 -43.92
C ILE A 321 -18.93 -10.02 -44.75
N GLY A 322 -19.60 -9.13 -45.49
CA GLY A 322 -20.70 -9.46 -46.40
C GLY A 322 -20.27 -10.42 -47.51
N ILE A 323 -19.15 -10.12 -48.16
CA ILE A 323 -18.58 -10.98 -49.21
C ILE A 323 -18.21 -12.36 -48.63
N ARG A 324 -17.53 -12.42 -47.51
CA ARG A 324 -17.18 -13.69 -46.84
C ARG A 324 -18.42 -14.54 -46.50
N LYS A 325 -19.50 -13.91 -46.04
CA LYS A 325 -20.78 -14.57 -45.77
C LYS A 325 -21.41 -15.10 -47.06
N ALA A 326 -21.38 -14.33 -48.15
CA ALA A 326 -21.88 -14.77 -49.44
C ALA A 326 -21.12 -16.02 -49.95
N PHE A 327 -19.81 -16.13 -49.62
CA PHE A 327 -19.00 -17.33 -49.89
C PHE A 327 -19.12 -18.43 -48.79
N GLY A 328 -20.12 -18.38 -47.93
CA GLY A 328 -20.43 -19.44 -46.95
C GLY A 328 -19.69 -19.39 -45.63
N ALA A 329 -19.04 -18.28 -45.26
CA ALA A 329 -18.38 -18.16 -43.97
C ALA A 329 -19.40 -18.25 -42.80
N LYS A 330 -19.19 -19.19 -41.89
CA LYS A 330 -20.07 -19.39 -40.74
C LYS A 330 -19.92 -18.23 -39.74
N ARG A 331 -21.01 -17.84 -39.06
CA ARG A 331 -21.09 -16.71 -38.12
C ARG A 331 -20.04 -16.80 -37.04
N HIS A 332 -19.82 -18.00 -36.47
CA HIS A 332 -18.82 -18.19 -35.40
C HIS A 332 -17.38 -17.95 -35.87
N VAL A 333 -17.05 -18.21 -37.13
CA VAL A 333 -15.70 -17.95 -37.67
C VAL A 333 -15.40 -16.45 -37.69
N ILE A 334 -16.37 -15.63 -38.10
CA ILE A 334 -16.27 -14.16 -38.10
C ILE A 334 -16.14 -13.65 -36.65
N LEU A 335 -16.95 -14.17 -35.76
CA LEU A 335 -16.94 -13.81 -34.32
C LEU A 335 -15.58 -14.12 -33.69
N PHE A 336 -15.06 -15.33 -33.85
CA PHE A 336 -13.74 -15.72 -33.34
C PHE A 336 -12.61 -14.89 -33.93
N GLN A 337 -12.67 -14.52 -35.20
CA GLN A 337 -11.67 -13.67 -35.85
C GLN A 337 -11.61 -12.29 -35.17
N VAL A 338 -12.77 -11.65 -34.93
CA VAL A 338 -12.84 -10.32 -34.29
C VAL A 338 -12.40 -10.39 -32.85
N LEU A 339 -12.79 -11.44 -32.10
CA LEU A 339 -12.36 -11.64 -30.74
C LEU A 339 -10.84 -11.83 -30.65
N TYR A 340 -10.26 -12.62 -31.53
CA TYR A 340 -8.82 -12.86 -31.57
C TYR A 340 -8.00 -11.59 -31.86
N GLU A 341 -8.50 -10.73 -32.75
CA GLU A 341 -7.90 -9.43 -33.06
C GLU A 341 -7.88 -8.49 -31.84
N ASN A 342 -9.02 -8.39 -31.13
CA ASN A 342 -9.11 -7.58 -29.93
C ASN A 342 -8.27 -8.18 -28.79
N MET A 343 -8.20 -9.51 -28.68
CA MET A 343 -7.35 -10.19 -27.72
C MET A 343 -5.87 -9.87 -27.93
N LEU A 344 -5.39 -9.80 -29.17
CA LEU A 344 -4.01 -9.43 -29.46
C LEU A 344 -3.71 -7.97 -29.06
N THR A 345 -4.63 -7.04 -29.36
CA THR A 345 -4.53 -5.63 -28.97
C THR A 345 -4.43 -5.49 -27.45
N SER A 346 -5.26 -6.22 -26.70
CA SER A 346 -5.26 -6.17 -25.23
C SER A 346 -4.06 -6.90 -24.61
N LEU A 347 -3.56 -7.94 -25.25
CA LEU A 347 -2.34 -8.61 -24.80
C LEU A 347 -1.14 -7.65 -24.86
N ILE A 348 -1.00 -6.93 -25.97
CA ILE A 348 0.06 -5.93 -26.16
C ILE A 348 -0.12 -4.78 -25.14
N GLY A 349 -1.35 -4.24 -25.05
CA GLY A 349 -1.67 -3.20 -24.07
C GLY A 349 -1.46 -3.65 -22.63
N GLY A 350 -1.84 -4.91 -22.31
CA GLY A 350 -1.64 -5.52 -20.99
C GLY A 350 -0.17 -5.66 -20.60
N LEU A 351 0.66 -6.13 -21.51
CA LEU A 351 2.11 -6.22 -21.29
C LEU A 351 2.75 -4.85 -21.09
N LEU A 352 2.38 -3.86 -21.92
CA LEU A 352 2.85 -2.48 -21.74
C LEU A 352 2.37 -1.90 -20.40
N GLY A 353 1.11 -2.10 -20.04
CA GLY A 353 0.56 -1.67 -18.76
C GLY A 353 1.27 -2.30 -17.57
N LEU A 354 1.59 -3.58 -17.66
CA LEU A 354 2.39 -4.29 -16.64
C LEU A 354 3.79 -3.67 -16.51
N ILE A 355 4.51 -3.47 -17.60
CA ILE A 355 5.86 -2.87 -17.58
C ILE A 355 5.82 -1.46 -16.98
N LEU A 356 4.85 -0.65 -17.38
CA LEU A 356 4.70 0.73 -16.88
C LEU A 356 4.21 0.80 -15.43
N SER A 357 3.55 -0.24 -14.92
CA SER A 357 3.06 -0.23 -13.54
C SER A 357 4.18 -0.24 -12.50
N PHE A 358 5.34 -0.86 -12.79
CA PHE A 358 6.47 -0.91 -11.86
C PHE A 358 7.03 0.48 -11.51
N PRO A 359 7.53 1.29 -12.46
CA PRO A 359 8.05 2.61 -12.15
C PRO A 359 6.97 3.50 -11.51
N MET A 360 5.71 3.32 -11.92
CA MET A 360 4.60 4.10 -11.37
C MET A 360 4.30 3.78 -9.91
N VAL A 361 4.37 2.50 -9.50
CA VAL A 361 4.23 2.11 -8.08
C VAL A 361 5.38 2.67 -7.24
N PHE A 362 6.63 2.57 -7.70
CA PHE A 362 7.78 3.15 -7.01
C PHE A 362 7.61 4.66 -6.80
N TRP A 363 7.19 5.36 -7.84
CA TRP A 363 6.94 6.79 -7.76
C TRP A 363 5.78 7.13 -6.80
N LEU A 364 4.66 6.40 -6.90
CA LEU A 364 3.47 6.64 -6.07
C LEU A 364 3.73 6.41 -4.57
N LEU A 365 4.52 5.37 -4.25
CA LEU A 365 4.84 5.00 -2.88
C LEU A 365 6.05 5.75 -2.32
N GLY A 366 6.64 6.68 -3.09
CA GLY A 366 7.80 7.47 -2.66
C GLY A 366 9.02 6.61 -2.33
N ILE A 367 9.20 5.46 -3.03
CA ILE A 367 10.32 4.56 -2.79
C ILE A 367 11.55 5.13 -3.47
N PRO A 368 12.64 5.44 -2.73
CA PRO A 368 13.85 5.98 -3.32
C PRO A 368 14.51 4.97 -4.26
N PRO A 369 15.29 5.42 -5.24
CA PRO A 369 16.12 4.54 -6.05
C PRO A 369 17.05 3.70 -5.17
N GLY A 370 16.95 2.38 -5.27
CA GLY A 370 17.69 1.45 -4.39
C GLY A 370 16.96 1.03 -3.11
N GLY A 371 15.77 1.58 -2.84
CA GLY A 371 14.90 1.12 -1.76
C GLY A 371 14.46 -0.33 -1.99
N GLU A 372 14.76 -1.20 -1.05
CA GLU A 372 14.44 -2.63 -1.14
C GLU A 372 12.95 -2.86 -0.84
N ILE A 373 12.18 -3.21 -1.86
CA ILE A 373 10.94 -3.94 -1.67
C ILE A 373 11.19 -5.36 -2.19
N PRO A 374 10.89 -6.40 -1.40
CA PRO A 374 11.04 -7.75 -1.88
C PRO A 374 10.25 -7.93 -3.19
N ALA A 375 10.94 -8.29 -4.28
CA ALA A 375 10.32 -8.45 -5.60
C ALA A 375 9.11 -9.39 -5.58
N GLY A 376 9.12 -10.38 -4.68
CA GLY A 376 8.01 -11.31 -4.46
C GLY A 376 6.72 -10.67 -3.93
N THR A 377 6.79 -9.48 -3.30
CA THR A 377 5.60 -8.76 -2.83
C THR A 377 4.90 -8.00 -3.96
N MET A 378 5.65 -7.57 -4.97
CA MET A 378 5.11 -6.85 -6.13
C MET A 378 4.59 -7.80 -7.22
N LEU A 379 5.29 -8.89 -7.47
CA LEU A 379 4.98 -9.88 -8.50
C LEU A 379 4.35 -11.13 -7.86
N SER A 380 3.16 -10.99 -7.29
CA SER A 380 2.43 -12.20 -6.91
C SER A 380 1.76 -12.79 -8.17
N LEU A 381 2.03 -14.06 -8.44
CA LEU A 381 1.37 -14.80 -9.54
C LEU A 381 -0.15 -14.67 -9.52
N PRO A 382 -0.84 -14.70 -8.35
CA PRO A 382 -2.28 -14.45 -8.28
C PRO A 382 -2.70 -13.08 -8.80
N VAL A 383 -1.97 -12.00 -8.50
CA VAL A 383 -2.28 -10.64 -8.98
C VAL A 383 -2.13 -10.58 -10.50
N PHE A 384 -1.08 -11.17 -11.05
CA PHE A 384 -0.86 -11.25 -12.48
C PHE A 384 -2.00 -12.02 -13.19
N LEU A 385 -2.34 -13.21 -12.69
CA LEU A 385 -3.42 -14.04 -13.23
C LEU A 385 -4.79 -13.35 -13.14
N MET A 386 -5.08 -12.70 -12.01
CA MET A 386 -6.32 -11.95 -11.83
C MET A 386 -6.42 -10.78 -12.81
N THR A 387 -5.35 -10.02 -13.00
CA THR A 387 -5.30 -8.92 -13.96
C THR A 387 -5.47 -9.43 -15.39
N PHE A 388 -4.80 -10.52 -15.74
CA PHE A 388 -4.93 -11.16 -17.05
C PHE A 388 -6.36 -11.65 -17.31
N LEU A 389 -7.00 -12.27 -16.32
CA LEU A 389 -8.40 -12.68 -16.38
C LEU A 389 -9.34 -11.48 -16.60
N VAL A 390 -9.11 -10.40 -15.86
CA VAL A 390 -9.87 -9.15 -16.01
C VAL A 390 -9.71 -8.58 -17.42
N CYS A 391 -8.51 -8.60 -17.98
CA CYS A 391 -8.25 -8.17 -19.37
C CYS A 391 -9.04 -9.02 -20.38
N ILE A 392 -9.07 -10.34 -20.20
CA ILE A 392 -9.83 -11.25 -21.07
C ILE A 392 -11.32 -10.95 -20.98
N LEU A 393 -11.86 -10.80 -19.75
CA LEU A 393 -13.27 -10.49 -19.53
C LEU A 393 -13.68 -9.16 -20.16
N LEU A 394 -12.87 -8.11 -19.99
CA LEU A 394 -13.09 -6.80 -20.60
C LEU A 394 -13.11 -6.90 -22.13
N ASN A 395 -12.20 -7.68 -22.71
CA ASN A 395 -12.19 -7.94 -24.14
C ASN A 395 -13.44 -8.64 -24.64
N LEU A 396 -13.85 -9.70 -23.94
CA LEU A 396 -15.06 -10.44 -24.31
C LEU A 396 -16.31 -9.56 -24.23
N LEU A 397 -16.40 -8.70 -23.23
CA LEU A 397 -17.53 -7.78 -23.08
C LEU A 397 -17.52 -6.65 -24.12
N SER A 398 -16.36 -6.02 -24.33
CA SER A 398 -16.26 -4.87 -25.24
C SER A 398 -16.29 -5.24 -26.71
N ALA A 399 -15.70 -6.36 -27.11
CA ALA A 399 -15.66 -6.82 -28.49
C ALA A 399 -16.78 -7.80 -28.85
N GLY A 400 -17.27 -8.55 -27.87
CA GLY A 400 -18.29 -9.58 -28.06
C GLY A 400 -19.61 -9.05 -28.58
N ILE A 401 -20.11 -7.95 -28.00
CA ILE A 401 -21.39 -7.35 -28.41
C ILE A 401 -21.33 -6.81 -29.85
N PRO A 402 -20.33 -5.98 -30.25
CA PRO A 402 -20.19 -5.54 -31.62
C PRO A 402 -19.98 -6.71 -32.60
N ALA A 403 -19.13 -7.67 -32.24
CA ALA A 403 -18.85 -8.84 -33.05
C ALA A 403 -20.10 -9.70 -33.31
N TYR A 404 -20.91 -9.91 -32.26
CA TYR A 404 -22.16 -10.63 -32.38
C TYR A 404 -23.16 -9.90 -33.31
N ARG A 405 -23.29 -8.57 -33.17
CA ARG A 405 -24.16 -7.75 -34.02
C ARG A 405 -23.76 -7.87 -35.50
N ALA A 406 -22.45 -7.71 -35.80
CA ALA A 406 -21.97 -7.83 -37.18
C ALA A 406 -22.11 -9.26 -37.74
N ALA A 407 -21.89 -10.28 -36.88
CA ALA A 407 -22.12 -11.66 -37.30
C ALA A 407 -23.61 -11.96 -37.60
N LYS A 408 -24.54 -11.20 -37.04
CA LYS A 408 -26.00 -11.37 -37.23
C LYS A 408 -26.58 -10.57 -38.40
N MET A 409 -25.89 -9.51 -38.92
CA MET A 409 -26.36 -8.68 -40.00
C MET A 409 -26.61 -9.49 -41.29
N SER A 410 -27.60 -9.09 -42.06
CA SER A 410 -27.89 -9.73 -43.33
C SER A 410 -26.80 -9.43 -44.40
N ILE A 411 -26.65 -10.27 -45.42
CA ILE A 411 -25.69 -10.05 -46.50
C ILE A 411 -26.04 -8.76 -47.23
N VAL A 412 -27.31 -8.52 -47.44
CA VAL A 412 -27.83 -7.34 -48.16
C VAL A 412 -27.47 -6.06 -47.40
N ASP A 413 -27.79 -5.97 -46.11
CA ASP A 413 -27.47 -4.80 -45.30
C ASP A 413 -25.97 -4.52 -45.21
N SER A 414 -25.13 -5.58 -45.24
CA SER A 414 -23.67 -5.44 -45.19
C SER A 414 -23.06 -4.90 -46.46
N LEU A 415 -23.71 -5.04 -47.63
CA LEU A 415 -23.26 -4.55 -48.92
C LEU A 415 -23.77 -3.13 -49.23
N TYR A 416 -25.03 -2.80 -48.85
CA TYR A 416 -25.65 -1.50 -49.14
C TYR A 416 -25.21 -0.36 -48.23
N GLN A 417 -24.61 -0.62 -47.05
CA GLN A 417 -24.17 0.42 -46.11
C GLN A 417 -23.01 1.31 -46.64
N ASN A 418 -22.39 0.94 -47.78
CA ASN A 418 -21.32 1.72 -48.42
C ASN A 418 -21.84 2.78 -49.41
N ASP A 419 -23.06 2.63 -49.96
CA ASP A 419 -23.58 3.54 -50.96
C ASP A 419 -24.19 4.86 -50.40
N GLN A 420 -24.39 4.94 -49.11
CA GLN A 420 -24.94 6.18 -48.48
C GLN A 420 -23.86 7.18 -48.01
N ARG A 421 -22.58 6.99 -48.41
CA ARG A 421 -21.47 7.88 -48.03
C ARG A 421 -20.56 8.27 -49.19
N SER A 422 -21.04 8.17 -50.42
CA SER A 422 -20.42 8.83 -51.58
C SER A 422 -20.99 10.23 -51.82
#